data_1b0253a8793f4cf2980144df26fc5822
#
_entry.id   1b0253a8793f4cf2980144df26fc5822
#
_cell.length_a   1.000
_cell.length_b   1.000
_cell.length_c   1.000
_cell.angle_alpha   90.00
_cell.angle_beta   90.00
_cell.angle_gamma   90.00
#
_symmetry.space_group_name_H-M   'P 1'
#
loop_
_entity.id
_entity.type
_entity.pdbx_description
1 polymer ?
#
loop_
_entity_poly.entity_id
_entity_poly.type
_entity_poly.pdbx_seq_one_letter_code
_entity_poly.pdbx_strand_id
1 'polypeptide(L)'
;MALIKVNTRGQSSNLGRRNLLINGAMQVSQRGTSSTGVGYQTVDRFAVNQSGFDNLVSTKTQDTNVPAGFSKSLKLATTTAETALAADEYGNMSYAIEAQDLQSLAYGTSSAKSFTLSFYVKSNLTGNFSVTAYKQTGSNKQQDRRYTINTTNTWERKTLTFVGDTAQAIVNDNTAGMYLYWHTAFGSNFGTATYNASAGWSAYANAGWGAGQDINTLYNSTSNYIQFTGIQLEVGDTATPFEHRSYAEELSLCSRYYHTSFSGETTIGGSHPANYAGKVFSWCDQYGSSPSRVAFNYQWPVRMRDIPTVTMYGNQWTSARLSKYNAGSAEYAISYASGVSRNGLGGYYDIAGANGDFVVAYVEASAEL
;
A
#
# COMPACT_ATOMS: atom_id res chain seq x y z
N MET A 1 -23.93 -47.60 -7.38
CA MET A 1 -23.60 -46.34 -6.69
C MET A 1 -22.45 -45.67 -7.45
N ALA A 2 -22.72 -44.60 -8.15
CA ALA A 2 -21.66 -43.90 -8.91
C ALA A 2 -20.82 -43.06 -7.93
N LEU A 3 -19.55 -43.39 -7.78
CA LEU A 3 -18.58 -42.56 -7.06
C LEU A 3 -18.40 -41.27 -7.84
N ILE A 4 -18.90 -40.16 -7.31
CA ILE A 4 -18.56 -38.85 -7.80
C ILE A 4 -17.06 -38.62 -7.47
N LYS A 5 -16.18 -38.76 -8.45
CA LYS A 5 -14.80 -38.31 -8.32
C LYS A 5 -14.84 -36.78 -8.18
N VAL A 6 -14.74 -36.27 -6.96
CA VAL A 6 -14.47 -34.86 -6.72
C VAL A 6 -13.08 -34.59 -7.34
N ASN A 7 -13.07 -33.81 -8.40
CA ASN A 7 -11.87 -33.47 -9.09
C ASN A 7 -11.02 -32.61 -8.13
N THR A 8 -9.89 -33.13 -7.66
CA THR A 8 -8.97 -32.46 -6.72
C THR A 8 -8.43 -31.12 -7.22
N ARG A 9 -8.69 -30.75 -8.47
CA ARG A 9 -8.44 -29.42 -9.01
C ARG A 9 -9.34 -28.32 -8.41
N GLY A 10 -10.42 -28.66 -7.71
CA GLY A 10 -11.30 -27.72 -7.02
C GLY A 10 -11.06 -27.62 -5.51
N GLN A 11 -10.25 -28.47 -4.94
CA GLN A 11 -9.82 -28.37 -3.55
C GLN A 11 -8.39 -27.79 -3.52
N SER A 12 -8.30 -26.45 -3.61
CA SER A 12 -7.12 -25.82 -3.05
C SER A 12 -7.11 -26.14 -1.56
N SER A 13 -6.02 -26.73 -1.08
CA SER A 13 -5.79 -27.07 0.33
C SER A 13 -5.76 -25.84 1.27
N ASN A 14 -6.09 -24.67 0.75
CA ASN A 14 -6.24 -23.42 1.47
C ASN A 14 -7.69 -22.93 1.37
N LEU A 15 -8.56 -23.52 2.16
CA LEU A 15 -9.93 -23.02 2.39
C LEU A 15 -9.96 -21.67 3.16
N GLY A 16 -8.83 -21.04 3.37
CA GLY A 16 -8.74 -19.82 4.14
C GLY A 16 -8.12 -18.70 3.32
N ARG A 17 -7.26 -18.24 2.92
CA ARG A 17 -6.68 -17.03 2.30
C ARG A 17 -5.91 -17.40 1.03
N ARG A 18 -6.60 -17.39 -0.12
CA ARG A 18 -5.93 -17.64 -1.41
C ARG A 18 -5.14 -16.43 -1.85
N ASN A 19 -5.75 -15.24 -1.76
CA ASN A 19 -5.08 -13.99 -2.09
C ASN A 19 -4.14 -13.59 -0.97
N LEU A 20 -2.84 -13.64 -1.21
CA LEU A 20 -1.81 -13.18 -0.28
C LEU A 20 -1.76 -11.67 -0.14
N LEU A 21 -2.37 -10.92 -1.08
CA LEU A 21 -2.44 -9.47 -1.02
C LEU A 21 -3.69 -9.00 -0.25
N ILE A 22 -3.53 -7.89 0.42
CA ILE A 22 -4.58 -7.19 1.15
C ILE A 22 -5.05 -6.03 0.28
N ASN A 23 -6.37 -5.74 0.31
CA ASN A 23 -7.01 -4.64 -0.40
C ASN A 23 -6.85 -4.70 -1.94
N GLY A 24 -6.74 -5.90 -2.49
CA GLY A 24 -6.58 -6.07 -3.95
C GLY A 24 -7.77 -5.56 -4.78
N ALA A 25 -8.96 -5.41 -4.19
CA ALA A 25 -10.14 -4.78 -4.78
C ALA A 25 -10.18 -3.25 -4.59
N MET A 26 -9.14 -2.63 -4.06
CA MET A 26 -8.97 -1.18 -3.87
C MET A 26 -10.07 -0.52 -3.01
N GLN A 27 -10.72 -1.28 -2.10
CA GLN A 27 -11.90 -0.80 -1.37
C GLN A 27 -11.55 0.12 -0.20
N VAL A 28 -10.43 -0.12 0.48
CA VAL A 28 -10.00 0.63 1.66
C VAL A 28 -9.06 1.76 1.26
N SER A 29 -9.35 2.96 1.74
CA SER A 29 -8.58 4.18 1.46
C SER A 29 -8.66 5.13 2.66
N GLN A 30 -7.93 4.79 3.74
CA GLN A 30 -7.98 5.51 5.01
C GLN A 30 -7.29 6.89 4.95
N ARG A 31 -6.35 7.08 4.02
CA ARG A 31 -5.60 8.34 3.81
C ARG A 31 -6.35 9.36 2.97
N GLY A 32 -7.53 8.98 2.43
CA GLY A 32 -8.30 9.80 1.52
C GLY A 32 -8.35 9.21 0.10
N THR A 33 -9.30 9.71 -0.70
CA THR A 33 -9.62 9.12 -2.01
C THR A 33 -8.85 9.74 -3.17
N SER A 34 -8.09 10.83 -2.94
CA SER A 34 -7.29 11.51 -3.97
C SER A 34 -6.06 12.18 -3.37
N SER A 35 -4.91 12.08 -4.04
CA SER A 35 -3.67 12.74 -3.64
C SER A 35 -2.71 12.89 -4.82
N THR A 36 -1.88 13.93 -4.79
CA THR A 36 -0.73 14.11 -5.70
C THR A 36 0.59 13.63 -5.09
N GLY A 37 0.61 13.34 -3.78
CA GLY A 37 1.81 12.86 -3.08
C GLY A 37 2.32 11.52 -3.58
N VAL A 38 3.57 11.18 -3.27
CA VAL A 38 4.21 9.89 -3.56
C VAL A 38 4.16 8.96 -2.34
N GLY A 39 4.37 7.68 -2.55
CA GLY A 39 4.28 6.65 -1.51
C GLY A 39 2.84 6.21 -1.23
N TYR A 40 2.53 5.89 0.02
CA TYR A 40 1.20 5.47 0.48
C TYR A 40 0.30 6.69 0.67
N GLN A 41 -0.57 7.02 -0.26
CA GLN A 41 -1.32 8.27 -0.26
C GLN A 41 -2.84 8.13 -0.32
N THR A 42 -3.35 7.07 -0.95
CA THR A 42 -4.79 6.86 -1.16
C THR A 42 -5.19 5.45 -0.76
N VAL A 43 -5.30 4.55 -1.74
CA VAL A 43 -5.67 3.15 -1.51
C VAL A 43 -4.63 2.47 -0.60
N ASP A 44 -5.10 1.94 0.49
CA ASP A 44 -4.24 1.31 1.50
C ASP A 44 -3.46 0.13 0.92
N ARG A 45 -2.23 -0.05 1.39
CA ARG A 45 -1.25 -1.07 1.00
C ARG A 45 -0.59 -0.87 -0.37
N PHE A 46 -1.08 0.04 -1.21
CA PHE A 46 -0.47 0.35 -2.50
C PHE A 46 0.24 1.70 -2.44
N ALA A 47 1.56 1.68 -2.64
CA ALA A 47 2.36 2.90 -2.78
C ALA A 47 2.55 3.25 -4.25
N VAL A 48 2.64 4.54 -4.55
CA VAL A 48 3.03 5.01 -5.88
C VAL A 48 4.33 5.79 -5.76
N ASN A 49 5.37 5.27 -6.36
CA ASN A 49 6.71 5.85 -6.32
C ASN A 49 7.00 6.58 -7.63
N GLN A 50 7.60 7.74 -7.50
CA GLN A 50 8.07 8.58 -8.60
C GLN A 50 9.40 9.17 -8.16
N SER A 51 10.49 8.83 -8.85
CA SER A 51 11.85 9.21 -8.47
C SER A 51 12.56 9.91 -9.61
N GLY A 52 13.26 10.97 -9.29
CA GLY A 52 14.08 11.73 -10.21
C GLY A 52 13.33 12.78 -11.04
N PHE A 53 12.01 12.72 -11.17
CA PHE A 53 11.23 13.62 -12.01
C PHE A 53 11.30 15.09 -11.54
N ASP A 54 11.60 15.98 -12.47
CA ASP A 54 11.73 17.40 -12.19
C ASP A 54 10.37 18.11 -12.08
N ASN A 55 9.42 17.77 -12.96
CA ASN A 55 8.15 18.51 -13.09
C ASN A 55 6.91 17.64 -12.95
N LEU A 56 7.05 16.32 -12.94
CA LEU A 56 5.92 15.41 -12.95
C LEU A 56 4.99 15.61 -11.76
N VAL A 57 3.72 15.80 -12.04
CA VAL A 57 2.64 15.60 -11.05
C VAL A 57 1.66 14.57 -11.59
N SER A 58 1.41 13.54 -10.80
CA SER A 58 0.34 12.59 -11.09
C SER A 58 -0.65 12.54 -9.93
N THR A 59 -1.93 12.49 -10.24
CA THR A 59 -2.99 12.31 -9.25
C THR A 59 -3.31 10.83 -9.11
N LYS A 60 -3.28 10.34 -7.87
CA LYS A 60 -3.69 9.00 -7.44
C LYS A 60 -5.12 9.11 -6.91
N THR A 61 -6.05 8.35 -7.46
CA THR A 61 -7.46 8.44 -7.08
C THR A 61 -8.03 7.04 -6.85
N GLN A 62 -8.77 6.86 -5.74
CA GLN A 62 -9.68 5.73 -5.61
C GLN A 62 -10.91 6.02 -6.47
N ASP A 63 -10.97 5.41 -7.65
CA ASP A 63 -11.96 5.67 -8.70
C ASP A 63 -13.09 4.64 -8.68
N THR A 64 -14.26 5.02 -9.19
CA THR A 64 -15.44 4.15 -9.32
C THR A 64 -15.60 3.53 -10.71
N ASN A 65 -14.74 3.87 -11.66
CA ASN A 65 -14.70 3.18 -12.95
C ASN A 65 -14.01 1.83 -12.75
N VAL A 66 -14.75 0.75 -12.93
CA VAL A 66 -14.32 -0.62 -12.56
C VAL A 66 -14.85 -1.65 -13.54
N PRO A 67 -14.25 -2.83 -13.65
CA PRO A 67 -14.87 -3.98 -14.34
C PRO A 67 -16.01 -4.57 -13.52
N ALA A 68 -16.84 -5.39 -14.12
CA ALA A 68 -17.94 -6.08 -13.44
C ALA A 68 -17.41 -6.87 -12.22
N GLY A 69 -18.14 -6.81 -11.12
CA GLY A 69 -17.81 -7.48 -9.85
C GLY A 69 -16.94 -6.66 -8.89
N PHE A 70 -16.50 -5.47 -9.28
CA PHE A 70 -15.70 -4.57 -8.42
C PHE A 70 -16.43 -3.25 -8.17
N SER A 71 -16.04 -2.55 -7.10
CA SER A 71 -16.62 -1.23 -6.74
C SER A 71 -15.60 -0.10 -6.79
N LYS A 72 -14.32 -0.40 -6.70
CA LYS A 72 -13.23 0.57 -6.63
C LYS A 72 -12.02 0.13 -7.46
N SER A 73 -11.27 1.11 -7.96
CA SER A 73 -9.97 0.95 -8.62
C SER A 73 -9.00 2.03 -8.16
N LEU A 74 -7.71 1.79 -8.29
CA LEU A 74 -6.69 2.83 -8.15
C LEU A 74 -6.36 3.37 -9.54
N LYS A 75 -6.60 4.67 -9.75
CA LYS A 75 -6.26 5.39 -10.97
C LYS A 75 -5.03 6.27 -10.74
N LEU A 76 -4.05 6.16 -11.61
CA LEU A 76 -2.92 7.06 -11.73
C LEU A 76 -3.11 7.88 -13.00
N ALA A 77 -3.28 9.20 -12.86
CA ALA A 77 -3.48 10.12 -13.99
C ALA A 77 -2.39 11.20 -13.95
N THR A 78 -1.76 11.47 -15.08
CA THR A 78 -0.79 12.56 -15.21
C THR A 78 -1.53 13.90 -15.20
N THR A 79 -1.16 14.80 -14.32
CA THR A 79 -1.77 16.13 -14.20
C THR A 79 -0.80 17.27 -14.56
N THR A 80 0.51 17.05 -14.37
CA THR A 80 1.57 17.85 -14.98
C THR A 80 2.51 16.87 -15.67
N ALA A 81 2.75 17.07 -16.97
CA ALA A 81 3.52 16.14 -17.77
C ALA A 81 5.03 16.32 -17.61
N GLU A 82 5.75 15.20 -17.60
CA GLU A 82 7.18 15.12 -17.85
C GLU A 82 7.38 14.64 -19.29
N THR A 83 7.82 15.55 -20.17
CA THR A 83 7.88 15.29 -21.61
C THR A 83 9.17 14.65 -22.06
N ALA A 84 10.23 14.68 -21.24
CA ALA A 84 11.54 14.11 -21.53
C ALA A 84 12.05 13.34 -20.30
N LEU A 85 11.94 12.03 -20.32
CA LEU A 85 12.46 11.20 -19.23
C LEU A 85 14.00 11.26 -19.19
N ALA A 86 14.56 11.67 -18.05
CA ALA A 86 15.98 11.51 -17.80
C ALA A 86 16.34 10.03 -17.60
N ALA A 87 17.61 9.70 -17.74
CA ALA A 87 18.08 8.30 -17.73
C ALA A 87 17.79 7.57 -16.43
N ASP A 88 17.79 8.26 -15.29
CA ASP A 88 17.63 7.74 -13.94
C ASP A 88 16.22 7.93 -13.33
N GLU A 89 15.30 8.51 -14.09
CA GLU A 89 13.90 8.66 -13.68
C GLU A 89 13.15 7.33 -13.73
N TYR A 90 12.31 7.09 -12.73
CA TYR A 90 11.39 5.94 -12.76
C TYR A 90 10.12 6.18 -11.94
N GLY A 91 9.03 5.56 -12.38
CA GLY A 91 7.77 5.51 -11.68
C GLY A 91 7.19 4.10 -11.64
N ASN A 92 6.56 3.76 -10.52
CA ASN A 92 5.85 2.49 -10.37
C ASN A 92 4.75 2.57 -9.30
N MET A 93 3.79 1.69 -9.40
CA MET A 93 2.95 1.29 -8.26
C MET A 93 3.60 0.10 -7.59
N SER A 94 3.69 0.09 -6.27
CA SER A 94 4.31 -1.00 -5.52
C SER A 94 3.43 -1.56 -4.42
N TYR A 95 3.68 -2.83 -4.09
CA TYR A 95 3.09 -3.53 -2.98
C TYR A 95 4.15 -4.35 -2.24
N ALA A 96 4.28 -4.16 -0.94
CA ALA A 96 5.19 -4.92 -0.09
C ALA A 96 4.44 -6.00 0.70
N ILE A 97 4.98 -7.23 0.72
CA ILE A 97 4.41 -8.39 1.40
C ILE A 97 5.32 -8.77 2.56
N GLU A 98 4.74 -8.99 3.76
CA GLU A 98 5.52 -9.47 4.91
C GLU A 98 6.15 -10.83 4.60
N ALA A 99 7.39 -11.00 5.04
CA ALA A 99 8.15 -12.24 4.80
C ALA A 99 7.46 -13.48 5.41
N GLN A 100 6.85 -13.34 6.58
CA GLN A 100 6.08 -14.41 7.25
C GLN A 100 4.87 -14.89 6.44
N ASP A 101 4.25 -14.03 5.62
CA ASP A 101 3.09 -14.37 4.79
C ASP A 101 3.47 -15.15 3.52
N LEU A 102 4.76 -15.24 3.20
CA LEU A 102 5.31 -15.89 2.00
C LEU A 102 5.86 -17.30 2.27
N GLN A 103 5.77 -17.81 3.50
CA GLN A 103 6.37 -19.09 3.88
C GLN A 103 5.78 -20.30 3.10
N SER A 104 4.52 -20.18 2.65
CA SER A 104 3.86 -21.19 1.83
C SER A 104 4.50 -21.39 0.43
N LEU A 105 5.33 -20.45 -0.01
CA LEU A 105 6.12 -20.56 -1.25
C LEU A 105 7.29 -21.54 -1.12
N ALA A 106 7.71 -21.90 0.12
CA ALA A 106 8.82 -22.81 0.40
C ALA A 106 10.14 -22.45 -0.31
N TYR A 107 10.42 -21.15 -0.46
CA TYR A 107 11.62 -20.66 -1.16
C TYR A 107 12.91 -21.07 -0.41
N GLY A 108 13.98 -21.29 -1.17
CA GLY A 108 15.25 -21.83 -0.66
C GLY A 108 15.23 -23.36 -0.48
N THR A 109 14.22 -24.05 -0.99
CA THR A 109 14.12 -25.52 -0.95
C THR A 109 13.83 -26.08 -2.33
N SER A 110 14.06 -27.39 -2.51
CA SER A 110 13.69 -28.11 -3.74
C SER A 110 12.16 -28.13 -4.01
N SER A 111 11.36 -27.80 -3.01
CA SER A 111 9.90 -27.70 -3.08
C SER A 111 9.38 -26.28 -3.32
N ALA A 112 10.27 -25.35 -3.68
CA ALA A 112 9.89 -23.95 -3.95
C ALA A 112 8.80 -23.88 -5.02
N LYS A 113 7.70 -23.20 -4.68
CA LYS A 113 6.51 -23.09 -5.53
C LYS A 113 6.52 -21.82 -6.34
N SER A 114 5.96 -21.89 -7.54
CA SER A 114 5.59 -20.70 -8.30
C SER A 114 4.50 -19.93 -7.59
N PHE A 115 4.33 -18.66 -7.94
CA PHE A 115 3.13 -17.90 -7.63
C PHE A 115 2.57 -17.24 -8.90
N THR A 116 1.27 -17.01 -8.88
CA THR A 116 0.58 -16.36 -9.99
C THR A 116 -0.06 -15.07 -9.51
N LEU A 117 0.28 -13.98 -10.20
CA LEU A 117 -0.29 -12.66 -10.03
C LEU A 117 -1.36 -12.44 -11.10
N SER A 118 -2.59 -12.12 -10.70
CA SER A 118 -3.64 -11.71 -11.63
C SER A 118 -4.21 -10.36 -11.21
N PHE A 119 -4.63 -9.55 -12.18
CA PHE A 119 -5.19 -8.22 -11.95
C PHE A 119 -5.97 -7.74 -13.15
N TYR A 120 -6.86 -6.78 -12.92
CA TYR A 120 -7.48 -6.00 -13.99
C TYR A 120 -6.74 -4.69 -14.18
N VAL A 121 -6.53 -4.32 -15.44
CA VAL A 121 -5.87 -3.07 -15.84
C VAL A 121 -6.64 -2.39 -16.95
N LYS A 122 -6.65 -1.06 -16.94
CA LYS A 122 -7.20 -0.20 -17.98
C LYS A 122 -6.31 1.02 -18.17
N SER A 123 -6.07 1.41 -19.42
CA SER A 123 -5.33 2.63 -19.76
C SER A 123 -5.83 3.18 -21.11
N ASN A 124 -5.53 4.44 -21.38
CA ASN A 124 -5.64 4.99 -22.74
C ASN A 124 -4.41 4.66 -23.62
N LEU A 125 -3.37 4.07 -23.04
CA LEU A 125 -2.18 3.60 -23.74
C LEU A 125 -2.28 2.10 -23.99
N THR A 126 -1.80 1.65 -25.15
CA THR A 126 -1.65 0.23 -25.52
C THR A 126 -0.19 -0.11 -25.67
N GLY A 127 0.17 -1.40 -25.53
CA GLY A 127 1.53 -1.92 -25.65
C GLY A 127 1.97 -2.68 -24.41
N ASN A 128 3.27 -2.89 -24.28
CA ASN A 128 3.83 -3.73 -23.23
C ASN A 128 4.21 -2.93 -21.99
N PHE A 129 3.71 -3.40 -20.86
CA PHE A 129 4.09 -2.98 -19.52
C PHE A 129 4.70 -4.17 -18.78
N SER A 130 5.35 -3.91 -17.66
CA SER A 130 6.02 -4.94 -16.87
C SER A 130 5.66 -4.89 -15.39
N VAL A 131 5.80 -6.06 -14.75
CA VAL A 131 5.79 -6.22 -13.30
C VAL A 131 7.08 -6.91 -12.88
N THR A 132 7.76 -6.31 -11.90
CA THR A 132 8.92 -6.93 -11.25
C THR A 132 8.52 -7.48 -9.89
N ALA A 133 8.81 -8.75 -9.63
CA ALA A 133 8.86 -9.29 -8.29
C ALA A 133 10.30 -9.15 -7.77
N TYR A 134 10.45 -8.55 -6.59
CA TYR A 134 11.75 -8.21 -6.01
C TYR A 134 11.85 -8.71 -4.57
N LYS A 135 12.91 -9.46 -4.25
CA LYS A 135 13.20 -9.95 -2.90
C LYS A 135 14.41 -9.23 -2.32
N GLN A 136 14.32 -8.84 -1.05
CA GLN A 136 15.42 -8.23 -0.32
C GLN A 136 16.07 -9.17 0.70
N THR A 137 15.51 -10.35 0.93
CA THR A 137 16.08 -11.31 1.89
C THR A 137 17.36 -11.93 1.35
N GLY A 138 18.45 -11.76 2.07
CA GLY A 138 19.80 -12.21 1.63
C GLY A 138 20.37 -11.28 0.55
N SER A 139 20.73 -11.82 -0.61
CA SER A 139 21.08 -11.00 -1.77
C SER A 139 19.83 -10.60 -2.54
N ASN A 140 19.80 -9.33 -2.96
CA ASN A 140 18.65 -8.79 -3.71
C ASN A 140 18.48 -9.54 -5.03
N LYS A 141 17.28 -10.05 -5.26
CA LYS A 141 16.92 -10.77 -6.48
C LYS A 141 15.64 -10.22 -7.08
N GLN A 142 15.53 -10.33 -8.40
CA GLN A 142 14.36 -9.92 -9.17
C GLN A 142 13.93 -10.98 -10.18
N GLN A 143 12.67 -10.90 -10.55
CA GLN A 143 12.09 -11.63 -11.66
C GLN A 143 11.06 -10.74 -12.35
N ASP A 144 11.20 -10.55 -13.67
CA ASP A 144 10.37 -9.64 -14.45
C ASP A 144 9.36 -10.40 -15.31
N ARG A 145 8.15 -9.87 -15.42
CA ARG A 145 7.08 -10.38 -16.27
C ARG A 145 6.41 -9.25 -17.02
N ARG A 146 6.17 -9.49 -18.31
CA ARG A 146 5.52 -8.55 -19.22
C ARG A 146 4.03 -8.86 -19.35
N TYR A 147 3.21 -7.81 -19.43
CA TYR A 147 1.82 -7.89 -19.86
C TYR A 147 1.55 -6.85 -20.93
N THR A 148 0.61 -7.15 -21.85
CA THR A 148 0.25 -6.25 -22.94
C THR A 148 -1.15 -5.70 -22.70
N ILE A 149 -1.34 -4.37 -22.77
CA ILE A 149 -2.65 -3.75 -22.89
C ILE A 149 -2.98 -3.68 -24.39
N ASN A 150 -4.04 -4.37 -24.80
CA ASN A 150 -4.38 -4.53 -26.21
C ASN A 150 -5.34 -3.46 -26.72
N THR A 151 -6.24 -2.96 -25.84
CA THR A 151 -7.32 -2.06 -26.23
C THR A 151 -7.38 -0.87 -25.30
N THR A 152 -7.34 0.34 -25.87
CA THR A 152 -7.46 1.57 -25.11
C THR A 152 -8.80 1.64 -24.36
N ASN A 153 -8.77 2.22 -23.15
CA ASN A 153 -9.96 2.51 -22.36
C ASN A 153 -10.83 1.29 -22.00
N THR A 154 -10.25 0.07 -22.10
CA THR A 154 -10.96 -1.18 -21.84
C THR A 154 -10.32 -1.92 -20.67
N TRP A 155 -11.14 -2.46 -19.75
CA TRP A 155 -10.66 -3.31 -18.68
C TRP A 155 -10.24 -4.68 -19.22
N GLU A 156 -8.99 -5.04 -18.98
CA GLU A 156 -8.44 -6.35 -19.36
C GLU A 156 -7.89 -7.06 -18.10
N ARG A 157 -8.20 -8.37 -17.97
CA ARG A 157 -7.60 -9.19 -16.94
C ARG A 157 -6.25 -9.71 -17.43
N LYS A 158 -5.21 -9.55 -16.60
CA LYS A 158 -3.86 -10.06 -16.86
C LYS A 158 -3.50 -11.14 -15.84
N THR A 159 -2.65 -12.07 -16.28
CA THR A 159 -2.13 -13.16 -15.46
C THR A 159 -0.66 -13.34 -15.75
N LEU A 160 0.14 -13.35 -14.69
CA LEU A 160 1.60 -13.46 -14.75
C LEU A 160 2.06 -14.51 -13.75
N THR A 161 2.78 -15.54 -14.22
CA THR A 161 3.33 -16.59 -13.36
C THR A 161 4.82 -16.36 -13.15
N PHE A 162 5.24 -16.38 -11.88
CA PHE A 162 6.61 -16.26 -11.43
C PHE A 162 7.07 -17.62 -10.89
N VAL A 163 8.24 -18.06 -11.29
CA VAL A 163 8.75 -19.35 -10.85
C VAL A 163 9.32 -19.28 -9.44
N GLY A 164 9.32 -20.40 -8.72
CA GLY A 164 9.88 -20.51 -7.38
C GLY A 164 11.40 -20.30 -7.36
N ASP A 165 11.94 -19.80 -6.25
CA ASP A 165 13.38 -19.72 -6.01
C ASP A 165 13.83 -20.87 -5.11
N THR A 166 14.50 -21.85 -5.70
CA THR A 166 15.05 -23.00 -4.95
C THR A 166 16.35 -22.66 -4.19
N ALA A 167 16.99 -21.53 -4.51
CA ALA A 167 18.30 -21.19 -4.01
C ALA A 167 18.30 -20.27 -2.79
N GLN A 168 17.27 -19.45 -2.61
CA GLN A 168 17.27 -18.42 -1.56
C GLN A 168 15.94 -18.41 -0.80
N ALA A 169 16.02 -18.71 0.50
CA ALA A 169 14.88 -18.66 1.43
C ALA A 169 14.39 -17.21 1.66
N ILE A 170 13.13 -17.09 2.05
CA ILE A 170 12.56 -15.87 2.62
C ILE A 170 12.55 -16.04 4.15
N VAL A 171 13.02 -15.04 4.89
CA VAL A 171 12.99 -15.06 6.36
C VAL A 171 11.56 -15.15 6.87
N ASN A 172 11.35 -15.67 8.07
CA ASN A 172 10.02 -15.78 8.67
C ASN A 172 9.86 -14.71 9.76
N ASP A 173 9.67 -13.46 9.32
CA ASP A 173 9.48 -12.31 10.22
C ASP A 173 8.49 -11.30 9.60
N ASN A 174 8.30 -10.16 10.28
CA ASN A 174 7.41 -9.09 9.84
C ASN A 174 8.09 -8.04 8.93
N THR A 175 9.30 -8.29 8.45
CA THR A 175 9.94 -7.41 7.47
C THR A 175 9.42 -7.67 6.06
N ALA A 176 9.78 -6.83 5.10
CA ALA A 176 9.39 -7.03 3.71
C ALA A 176 10.13 -8.24 3.12
N GLY A 177 9.39 -9.29 2.76
CA GLY A 177 9.94 -10.47 2.09
C GLY A 177 9.96 -10.36 0.57
N MET A 178 8.98 -9.68 0.00
CA MET A 178 8.86 -9.46 -1.44
C MET A 178 8.13 -8.17 -1.73
N TYR A 179 8.59 -7.47 -2.76
CA TYR A 179 7.87 -6.36 -3.38
C TYR A 179 7.38 -6.77 -4.75
N LEU A 180 6.23 -6.24 -5.14
CA LEU A 180 5.72 -6.24 -6.50
C LEU A 180 5.72 -4.81 -7.01
N TYR A 181 6.31 -4.58 -8.19
CA TYR A 181 6.39 -3.27 -8.82
C TYR A 181 5.70 -3.31 -10.18
N TRP A 182 4.59 -2.61 -10.35
CA TRP A 182 3.99 -2.34 -11.66
C TRP A 182 4.61 -1.07 -12.21
N HIS A 183 5.48 -1.22 -13.20
CA HIS A 183 6.18 -0.08 -13.78
C HIS A 183 5.24 0.78 -14.60
N THR A 184 5.37 2.10 -14.45
CA THR A 184 4.57 3.10 -15.17
C THR A 184 5.39 3.87 -16.19
N ALA A 185 6.65 4.18 -15.86
CA ALA A 185 7.66 4.73 -16.77
C ALA A 185 9.05 4.56 -16.17
N PHE A 186 10.08 4.54 -17.01
CA PHE A 186 11.48 4.62 -16.59
C PHE A 186 12.38 5.10 -17.72
N GLY A 187 13.48 5.75 -17.37
CA GLY A 187 14.53 6.25 -18.24
C GLY A 187 15.49 5.14 -18.70
N SER A 188 16.48 5.50 -19.51
CA SER A 188 17.35 4.56 -20.22
C SER A 188 18.31 3.74 -19.35
N ASN A 189 18.45 4.06 -18.05
CA ASN A 189 19.23 3.22 -17.13
C ASN A 189 18.52 1.93 -16.71
N PHE A 190 17.22 1.79 -17.02
CA PHE A 190 16.37 0.69 -16.59
C PHE A 190 15.83 -0.10 -17.78
N GLY A 191 15.46 -1.36 -17.55
CA GLY A 191 14.72 -2.17 -18.53
C GLY A 191 15.50 -2.53 -19.81
N THR A 192 16.81 -2.31 -19.85
CA THR A 192 17.65 -2.49 -21.04
C THR A 192 18.02 -3.95 -21.33
N ALA A 193 17.82 -4.87 -20.37
CA ALA A 193 18.06 -6.27 -20.57
C ALA A 193 17.04 -6.89 -21.53
N THR A 194 17.49 -7.86 -22.34
CA THR A 194 16.60 -8.63 -23.19
C THR A 194 15.57 -9.37 -22.33
N TYR A 195 14.30 -9.13 -22.61
CA TYR A 195 13.21 -9.80 -21.91
C TYR A 195 13.18 -11.30 -22.20
N ASN A 196 13.09 -12.11 -21.14
CA ASN A 196 12.90 -13.55 -21.23
C ASN A 196 11.72 -13.99 -20.36
N ALA A 197 10.62 -14.39 -20.97
CA ALA A 197 9.40 -14.81 -20.27
C ALA A 197 9.60 -16.03 -19.35
N SER A 198 10.61 -16.87 -19.65
CA SER A 198 10.95 -18.07 -18.87
C SER A 198 12.06 -17.85 -17.84
N ALA A 199 12.60 -16.62 -17.72
CA ALA A 199 13.66 -16.34 -16.78
C ALA A 199 13.22 -16.62 -15.33
N GLY A 200 14.11 -17.25 -14.56
CA GLY A 200 13.96 -17.40 -13.11
C GLY A 200 14.44 -16.16 -12.36
N TRP A 201 14.68 -16.33 -11.06
CA TRP A 201 15.23 -15.30 -10.20
C TRP A 201 16.68 -15.00 -10.54
N SER A 202 16.99 -13.75 -10.81
CA SER A 202 18.34 -13.24 -11.05
C SER A 202 18.76 -12.25 -9.97
N ALA A 203 20.07 -11.99 -9.83
CA ALA A 203 20.54 -10.88 -9.04
C ALA A 203 19.90 -9.57 -9.53
N TYR A 204 19.60 -8.66 -8.60
CA TYR A 204 19.08 -7.34 -8.96
C TYR A 204 20.08 -6.57 -9.84
N ALA A 205 19.56 -6.01 -10.92
CA ALA A 205 20.28 -5.08 -11.78
C ALA A 205 19.28 -4.11 -12.43
N ASN A 206 19.63 -2.84 -12.55
CA ASN A 206 18.79 -1.83 -13.20
C ASN A 206 18.40 -2.25 -14.62
N ALA A 207 19.32 -2.86 -15.36
CA ALA A 207 19.05 -3.34 -16.71
C ALA A 207 17.90 -4.36 -16.79
N GLY A 208 17.71 -5.19 -15.75
CA GLY A 208 16.59 -6.13 -15.65
C GLY A 208 15.31 -5.51 -15.12
N TRP A 209 15.41 -4.42 -14.37
CA TRP A 209 14.30 -3.76 -13.71
C TRP A 209 13.25 -3.26 -14.71
N GLY A 210 12.12 -3.93 -14.77
CA GLY A 210 11.08 -3.65 -15.75
C GLY A 210 11.35 -4.17 -17.18
N ALA A 211 12.26 -5.13 -17.35
CA ALA A 211 12.56 -5.69 -18.66
C ALA A 211 11.30 -6.15 -19.40
N GLY A 212 11.24 -5.82 -20.69
CA GLY A 212 10.11 -6.12 -21.58
C GLY A 212 9.04 -5.04 -21.64
N GLN A 213 9.15 -3.97 -20.89
CA GLN A 213 8.30 -2.79 -21.05
C GLN A 213 8.78 -1.97 -22.25
N ASP A 214 7.84 -1.51 -23.07
CA ASP A 214 8.10 -0.59 -24.19
C ASP A 214 7.27 0.71 -24.06
N ILE A 215 6.30 0.75 -23.14
CA ILE A 215 5.47 1.94 -22.90
C ILE A 215 6.03 2.74 -21.74
N ASN A 216 6.76 3.81 -22.06
CA ASN A 216 7.31 4.76 -21.09
C ASN A 216 6.69 6.17 -21.22
N THR A 217 5.53 6.25 -21.86
CA THR A 217 4.87 7.52 -22.21
C THR A 217 3.73 7.89 -21.26
N LEU A 218 3.51 7.16 -20.15
CA LEU A 218 2.42 7.46 -19.22
C LEU A 218 2.48 8.91 -18.74
N TYR A 219 3.67 9.41 -18.47
CA TYR A 219 3.87 10.72 -17.87
C TYR A 219 4.10 11.88 -18.87
N ASN A 220 4.15 11.60 -20.18
CA ASN A 220 4.43 12.62 -21.17
C ASN A 220 3.22 13.46 -21.63
N SER A 221 2.03 13.15 -21.16
CA SER A 221 0.79 13.87 -21.50
C SER A 221 -0.20 13.83 -20.33
N THR A 222 -0.85 14.97 -20.09
CA THR A 222 -1.92 15.11 -19.08
C THR A 222 -3.20 14.34 -19.43
N SER A 223 -3.30 13.80 -20.63
CA SER A 223 -4.39 12.90 -21.03
C SER A 223 -4.17 11.45 -20.58
N ASN A 224 -2.95 11.09 -20.18
CA ASN A 224 -2.57 9.72 -19.92
C ASN A 224 -2.94 9.27 -18.51
N TYR A 225 -3.41 8.03 -18.44
CA TYR A 225 -3.73 7.38 -17.17
C TYR A 225 -3.57 5.86 -17.27
N ILE A 226 -3.44 5.24 -16.10
CA ILE A 226 -3.55 3.79 -15.91
C ILE A 226 -4.37 3.51 -14.65
N GLN A 227 -5.19 2.44 -14.67
CA GLN A 227 -6.05 2.03 -13.56
C GLN A 227 -5.87 0.55 -13.26
N PHE A 228 -5.94 0.18 -11.98
CA PHE A 228 -5.80 -1.19 -11.50
C PHE A 228 -6.90 -1.54 -10.49
N THR A 229 -7.36 -2.79 -10.52
CA THR A 229 -8.19 -3.41 -9.49
C THR A 229 -8.14 -4.93 -9.57
N GLY A 230 -8.72 -5.62 -8.59
CA GLY A 230 -8.77 -7.09 -8.57
C GLY A 230 -7.40 -7.74 -8.57
N ILE A 231 -6.45 -7.14 -7.83
CA ILE A 231 -5.08 -7.66 -7.74
C ILE A 231 -5.05 -8.84 -6.78
N GLN A 232 -4.62 -10.00 -7.27
CA GLN A 232 -4.55 -11.24 -6.52
C GLN A 232 -3.25 -11.98 -6.78
N LEU A 233 -2.57 -12.39 -5.72
CA LEU A 233 -1.38 -13.22 -5.74
C LEU A 233 -1.69 -14.55 -5.08
N GLU A 234 -1.50 -15.64 -5.82
CA GLU A 234 -1.82 -17.00 -5.41
C GLU A 234 -0.60 -17.91 -5.51
N VAL A 235 -0.47 -18.84 -4.56
CA VAL A 235 0.56 -19.87 -4.64
C VAL A 235 0.18 -20.88 -5.74
N GLY A 236 1.10 -21.15 -6.65
CA GLY A 236 0.89 -22.06 -7.79
C GLY A 236 0.98 -21.33 -9.13
N ASP A 237 0.66 -22.02 -10.20
CA ASP A 237 0.80 -21.59 -11.58
C ASP A 237 -0.53 -21.22 -12.26
N THR A 238 -1.61 -21.18 -11.50
CA THR A 238 -2.97 -20.96 -12.02
C THR A 238 -3.65 -19.82 -11.31
N ALA A 239 -4.19 -18.85 -12.10
CA ALA A 239 -5.01 -17.77 -11.58
C ALA A 239 -6.47 -18.21 -11.47
N THR A 240 -7.04 -18.15 -10.27
CA THR A 240 -8.45 -18.41 -10.01
C THR A 240 -9.31 -17.12 -10.10
N PRO A 241 -10.65 -17.20 -10.05
CA PRO A 241 -11.49 -16.02 -9.86
C PRO A 241 -11.07 -15.23 -8.62
N PHE A 242 -11.22 -13.90 -8.66
CA PHE A 242 -10.84 -13.02 -7.56
C PHE A 242 -11.54 -13.41 -6.25
N GLU A 243 -10.77 -13.48 -5.17
CA GLU A 243 -11.26 -13.73 -3.82
C GLU A 243 -11.78 -12.43 -3.20
N HIS A 244 -13.09 -12.25 -3.21
CA HIS A 244 -13.73 -11.12 -2.54
C HIS A 244 -13.79 -11.35 -1.03
N ARG A 245 -13.33 -10.37 -0.26
CA ARG A 245 -13.50 -10.30 1.19
C ARG A 245 -14.49 -9.20 1.54
N SER A 246 -15.09 -9.29 2.71
CA SER A 246 -15.95 -8.21 3.22
C SER A 246 -15.13 -6.94 3.46
N TYR A 247 -15.76 -5.78 3.36
CA TYR A 247 -15.10 -4.50 3.66
C TYR A 247 -14.51 -4.47 5.07
N ALA A 248 -15.23 -4.99 6.07
CA ALA A 248 -14.77 -5.03 7.45
C ALA A 248 -13.51 -5.90 7.62
N GLU A 249 -13.43 -7.03 6.92
CA GLU A 249 -12.24 -7.87 6.91
C GLU A 249 -11.04 -7.15 6.26
N GLU A 250 -11.22 -6.55 5.08
CA GLU A 250 -10.16 -5.80 4.41
C GLU A 250 -9.70 -4.60 5.25
N LEU A 251 -10.60 -3.86 5.88
CA LEU A 251 -10.27 -2.75 6.77
C LEU A 251 -9.44 -3.24 7.97
N SER A 252 -9.82 -4.35 8.58
CA SER A 252 -9.07 -4.96 9.68
C SER A 252 -7.65 -5.36 9.26
N LEU A 253 -7.51 -5.96 8.08
CA LEU A 253 -6.20 -6.32 7.53
C LEU A 253 -5.35 -5.09 7.21
N CYS A 254 -5.93 -4.02 6.64
CA CYS A 254 -5.25 -2.75 6.38
C CYS A 254 -4.82 -2.06 7.67
N SER A 255 -5.64 -2.12 8.73
CA SER A 255 -5.36 -1.48 10.02
C SER A 255 -4.12 -2.06 10.73
N ARG A 256 -3.64 -3.23 10.33
CA ARG A 256 -2.35 -3.77 10.76
C ARG A 256 -1.16 -2.91 10.31
N TYR A 257 -1.32 -2.13 9.23
CA TYR A 257 -0.26 -1.33 8.61
C TYR A 257 -0.49 0.17 8.76
N TYR A 258 -1.74 0.57 8.68
CA TYR A 258 -2.13 1.97 8.81
C TYR A 258 -3.49 2.08 9.47
N HIS A 259 -3.60 2.97 10.43
CA HIS A 259 -4.83 3.23 11.14
C HIS A 259 -4.96 4.71 11.46
N THR A 260 -6.18 5.24 11.33
CA THR A 260 -6.54 6.57 11.83
C THR A 260 -7.73 6.47 12.77
N SER A 261 -7.74 7.28 13.84
CA SER A 261 -8.88 7.36 14.74
C SER A 261 -10.12 7.96 14.08
N PHE A 262 -9.97 8.58 12.91
CA PHE A 262 -11.00 9.32 12.16
C PHE A 262 -11.34 8.69 10.80
N SER A 263 -10.94 7.46 10.57
CA SER A 263 -11.15 6.73 9.30
C SER A 263 -12.63 6.72 8.88
N GLY A 264 -12.88 7.12 7.62
CA GLY A 264 -14.21 7.18 7.03
C GLY A 264 -15.04 8.43 7.36
N GLU A 265 -14.63 9.24 8.34
CA GLU A 265 -15.37 10.43 8.77
C GLU A 265 -14.78 11.73 8.19
N THR A 266 -13.45 11.75 8.03
CA THR A 266 -12.73 12.92 7.52
C THR A 266 -11.36 12.53 6.99
N THR A 267 -10.71 13.46 6.29
CA THR A 267 -9.32 13.35 5.82
C THR A 267 -8.47 14.45 6.42
N ILE A 268 -7.17 14.21 6.56
CA ILE A 268 -6.21 15.22 7.02
C ILE A 268 -6.33 16.46 6.12
N GLY A 269 -6.50 17.63 6.73
CA GLY A 269 -6.71 18.89 6.02
C GLY A 269 -8.14 19.15 5.53
N GLY A 270 -9.05 18.21 5.71
CA GLY A 270 -10.48 18.37 5.39
C GLY A 270 -11.27 19.12 6.46
N SER A 271 -12.58 19.24 6.26
CA SER A 271 -13.47 19.83 7.26
C SER A 271 -13.55 18.92 8.49
N HIS A 272 -13.54 19.51 9.68
CA HIS A 272 -13.72 18.76 10.93
C HIS A 272 -15.11 18.12 10.99
N PRO A 273 -15.22 16.86 11.46
CA PRO A 273 -16.52 16.32 11.80
C PRO A 273 -17.20 17.19 12.88
N ALA A 274 -18.43 17.56 12.65
CA ALA A 274 -19.17 18.47 13.54
C ALA A 274 -19.32 17.94 14.98
N ASN A 275 -19.22 16.62 15.17
CA ASN A 275 -19.53 15.93 16.41
C ASN A 275 -18.32 15.27 17.08
N TYR A 276 -17.11 15.78 16.87
CA TYR A 276 -15.89 15.21 17.44
C TYR A 276 -15.61 13.74 17.07
N ALA A 277 -16.23 13.23 16.01
CA ALA A 277 -16.02 11.87 15.54
C ALA A 277 -14.53 11.61 15.26
N GLY A 278 -14.02 10.49 15.78
CA GLY A 278 -12.63 10.10 15.63
C GLY A 278 -11.62 10.82 16.52
N LYS A 279 -12.05 11.69 17.42
CA LYS A 279 -11.15 12.34 18.40
C LYS A 279 -10.87 11.44 19.58
N VAL A 280 -9.65 11.45 20.01
CA VAL A 280 -9.20 10.87 21.28
C VAL A 280 -9.16 12.00 22.33
N PHE A 281 -9.77 11.74 23.47
CA PHE A 281 -9.92 12.73 24.54
C PHE A 281 -9.00 12.39 25.70
N SER A 282 -8.47 13.43 26.36
CA SER A 282 -7.77 13.29 27.62
C SER A 282 -7.87 14.55 28.48
N TRP A 283 -7.69 14.36 29.79
CA TRP A 283 -7.57 15.44 30.76
C TRP A 283 -6.09 15.79 30.91
N CYS A 284 -5.80 17.08 30.96
CA CYS A 284 -4.47 17.60 31.23
C CYS A 284 -4.30 17.94 32.71
N ASP A 285 -3.49 17.16 33.40
CA ASP A 285 -3.13 17.41 34.76
C ASP A 285 -1.83 18.22 34.86
N GLN A 286 -1.81 19.16 35.79
CA GLN A 286 -0.58 19.85 36.16
C GLN A 286 0.30 18.92 36.99
N TYR A 287 1.43 18.49 36.46
CA TYR A 287 2.45 17.79 37.23
C TYR A 287 3.60 18.76 37.56
N GLY A 288 3.56 19.35 38.74
CA GLY A 288 4.57 20.32 39.17
C GLY A 288 4.41 21.70 38.51
N SER A 289 5.52 22.41 38.34
CA SER A 289 5.54 23.81 37.87
C SER A 289 5.62 23.96 36.33
N SER A 290 5.84 22.93 35.55
CA SER A 290 5.90 22.90 34.05
C SER A 290 6.78 21.76 33.55
N PRO A 291 6.49 21.10 32.41
CA PRO A 291 5.31 21.23 31.55
C PRO A 291 4.10 20.49 32.09
N SER A 292 2.90 20.87 31.62
CA SER A 292 1.68 20.11 31.89
C SER A 292 1.72 18.77 31.18
N ARG A 293 1.15 17.73 31.80
CA ARG A 293 1.13 16.38 31.22
C ARG A 293 -0.28 15.92 30.88
N VAL A 294 -0.39 15.24 29.77
CA VAL A 294 -1.62 14.59 29.33
C VAL A 294 -1.36 13.10 29.09
N ALA A 295 -2.21 12.24 29.61
CA ALA A 295 -2.14 10.80 29.39
C ALA A 295 -3.17 10.39 28.36
N PHE A 296 -2.73 9.86 27.23
CA PHE A 296 -3.62 9.21 26.27
C PHE A 296 -3.55 7.70 26.43
N ASN A 297 -4.71 7.06 26.33
CA ASN A 297 -4.83 5.61 26.21
C ASN A 297 -5.75 5.33 25.01
N TYR A 298 -5.15 4.91 23.90
CA TYR A 298 -5.88 4.56 22.69
C TYR A 298 -5.36 3.23 22.16
N GLN A 299 -6.24 2.24 22.04
CA GLN A 299 -5.88 0.93 21.52
C GLN A 299 -6.17 0.87 20.02
N TRP A 300 -5.21 0.31 19.28
CA TRP A 300 -5.43 0.03 17.87
C TRP A 300 -6.49 -1.06 17.73
N PRO A 301 -7.33 -1.01 16.67
CA PRO A 301 -8.39 -2.02 16.46
C PRO A 301 -7.81 -3.42 16.22
N VAL A 302 -6.58 -3.49 15.74
CA VAL A 302 -5.79 -4.71 15.56
C VAL A 302 -4.34 -4.45 15.95
N ARG A 303 -3.61 -5.51 16.33
CA ARG A 303 -2.18 -5.39 16.60
C ARG A 303 -1.44 -4.98 15.32
N MET A 304 -0.75 -3.86 15.34
CA MET A 304 0.03 -3.38 14.20
C MET A 304 1.22 -4.27 13.88
N ARG A 305 1.68 -4.24 12.64
CA ARG A 305 2.81 -5.02 12.13
C ARG A 305 4.07 -4.75 12.94
N ASP A 306 4.34 -3.50 13.18
CA ASP A 306 5.47 -3.03 13.98
C ASP A 306 5.04 -1.90 14.92
N ILE A 307 5.96 -1.39 15.73
CA ILE A 307 5.70 -0.17 16.50
C ILE A 307 5.48 0.97 15.49
N PRO A 308 4.27 1.56 15.43
CA PRO A 308 3.97 2.54 14.40
C PRO A 308 4.65 3.88 14.68
N THR A 309 4.91 4.63 13.63
CA THR A 309 5.05 6.07 13.74
C THR A 309 3.67 6.65 13.99
N VAL A 310 3.54 7.44 15.06
CA VAL A 310 2.27 8.07 15.46
C VAL A 310 2.35 9.56 15.23
N THR A 311 1.36 10.10 14.52
CA THR A 311 1.15 11.54 14.37
C THR A 311 -0.17 11.92 15.03
N MET A 312 -0.15 12.96 15.84
CA MET A 312 -1.33 13.54 16.44
C MET A 312 -1.61 14.90 15.80
N TYR A 313 -2.87 15.16 15.52
CA TYR A 313 -3.30 16.41 14.89
C TYR A 313 -4.30 17.12 15.81
N GLY A 314 -4.13 18.43 15.95
CA GLY A 314 -5.13 19.29 16.53
C GLY A 314 -6.31 19.56 15.60
N ASN A 315 -7.24 20.40 16.02
CA ASN A 315 -8.45 20.74 15.25
C ASN A 315 -8.13 21.42 13.91
N GLN A 316 -6.98 22.04 13.75
CA GLN A 316 -6.55 22.69 12.51
C GLN A 316 -5.71 21.78 11.62
N TRP A 317 -5.66 20.48 11.92
CA TRP A 317 -4.82 19.51 11.21
C TRP A 317 -3.31 19.82 11.26
N THR A 318 -2.89 20.59 12.26
CA THR A 318 -1.47 20.82 12.51
C THR A 318 -0.89 19.61 13.24
N SER A 319 0.17 19.02 12.69
CA SER A 319 0.86 17.87 13.27
C SER A 319 1.56 18.25 14.59
N ALA A 320 1.77 17.25 15.45
CA ALA A 320 2.33 17.40 16.80
C ALA A 320 1.59 18.46 17.65
N ARG A 321 0.26 18.48 17.54
CA ARG A 321 -0.63 19.40 18.28
C ARG A 321 -1.78 18.65 18.94
N LEU A 322 -2.25 19.23 20.04
CA LEU A 322 -3.52 18.90 20.71
C LEU A 322 -4.38 20.15 20.71
N SER A 323 -5.70 20.00 20.60
CA SER A 323 -6.61 21.13 20.73
C SER A 323 -7.28 21.13 22.10
N LYS A 324 -7.59 22.31 22.60
CA LYS A 324 -8.48 22.47 23.75
C LYS A 324 -9.91 22.08 23.34
N TYR A 325 -10.57 21.27 24.16
CA TYR A 325 -11.97 20.93 23.94
C TYR A 325 -12.85 22.19 24.05
N ASN A 326 -13.75 22.38 23.10
CA ASN A 326 -14.66 23.53 23.00
C ASN A 326 -14.02 24.94 22.93
N ALA A 327 -12.72 25.05 22.64
CA ALA A 327 -12.03 26.34 22.55
C ALA A 327 -11.62 26.75 21.12
N GLY A 328 -12.36 26.33 20.12
CA GLY A 328 -12.15 26.74 18.72
C GLY A 328 -10.77 26.36 18.18
N SER A 329 -9.93 27.36 17.92
CA SER A 329 -8.62 27.19 17.30
C SER A 329 -7.44 27.10 18.28
N ALA A 330 -7.68 27.05 19.59
CA ALA A 330 -6.58 26.93 20.56
C ALA A 330 -5.90 25.55 20.47
N GLU A 331 -4.63 25.54 20.11
CA GLU A 331 -3.81 24.33 19.97
C GLU A 331 -2.55 24.40 20.83
N TYR A 332 -2.20 23.28 21.42
CA TYR A 332 -1.01 23.10 22.25
C TYR A 332 0.03 22.25 21.56
N ALA A 333 1.29 22.71 21.54
CA ALA A 333 2.39 21.93 20.99
C ALA A 333 2.72 20.73 21.90
N ILE A 334 2.93 19.57 21.30
CA ILE A 334 3.47 18.40 21.98
C ILE A 334 4.99 18.53 21.96
N SER A 335 5.62 18.55 23.14
CA SER A 335 7.07 18.64 23.29
C SER A 335 7.75 17.30 23.55
N TYR A 336 7.00 16.31 24.06
CA TYR A 336 7.48 14.96 24.32
C TYR A 336 6.34 13.96 24.16
N ALA A 337 6.64 12.78 23.62
CA ALA A 337 5.70 11.69 23.47
C ALA A 337 6.35 10.37 23.90
N SER A 338 5.63 9.53 24.65
CA SER A 338 6.09 8.20 25.06
C SER A 338 4.95 7.19 25.02
N GLY A 339 5.30 5.91 25.05
CA GLY A 339 4.32 4.82 25.20
C GLY A 339 3.60 4.36 23.94
N VAL A 340 4.24 4.48 22.77
CA VAL A 340 3.74 3.87 21.54
C VAL A 340 4.14 2.39 21.50
N SER A 341 3.22 1.53 21.15
CA SER A 341 3.41 0.09 21.01
C SER A 341 2.64 -0.46 19.82
N ARG A 342 2.87 -1.74 19.48
CA ARG A 342 2.07 -2.45 18.46
C ARG A 342 0.59 -2.60 18.83
N ASN A 343 0.22 -2.44 20.09
CA ASN A 343 -1.15 -2.63 20.57
C ASN A 343 -1.90 -1.32 20.75
N GLY A 344 -1.20 -0.18 20.88
CA GLY A 344 -1.84 1.09 21.16
C GLY A 344 -0.87 2.19 21.55
N LEU A 345 -1.47 3.32 21.83
CA LEU A 345 -0.88 4.51 22.36
C LEU A 345 -1.24 4.61 23.84
N GLY A 346 -0.27 4.40 24.72
CA GLY A 346 -0.48 4.49 26.18
C GLY A 346 0.69 5.19 26.82
N GLY A 347 0.62 6.50 27.00
CA GLY A 347 1.75 7.25 27.53
C GLY A 347 1.44 8.68 27.90
N TYR A 348 2.46 9.37 28.36
CA TYR A 348 2.38 10.77 28.72
C TYR A 348 2.93 11.65 27.59
N TYR A 349 2.27 12.79 27.41
CA TYR A 349 2.65 13.82 26.45
C TYR A 349 2.85 15.12 27.22
N ASP A 350 4.04 15.68 27.12
CA ASP A 350 4.33 16.99 27.72
C ASP A 350 3.85 18.09 26.76
N ILE A 351 3.02 18.97 27.26
CA ILE A 351 2.42 20.09 26.50
C ILE A 351 2.60 21.41 27.26
N ALA A 352 2.76 22.50 26.53
CA ALA A 352 2.92 23.82 27.13
C ALA A 352 1.55 24.50 27.32
N GLY A 353 1.25 24.94 28.53
CA GLY A 353 0.16 25.90 28.81
C GLY A 353 -1.25 25.34 28.93
N ALA A 354 -1.45 24.02 28.98
CA ALA A 354 -2.79 23.40 29.00
C ALA A 354 -3.25 22.94 30.38
N ASN A 355 -2.96 23.69 31.40
CA ASN A 355 -3.27 23.31 32.79
C ASN A 355 -4.76 23.25 33.08
N GLY A 356 -5.26 22.09 33.53
CA GLY A 356 -6.67 21.88 33.88
C GLY A 356 -7.62 21.86 32.67
N ASP A 357 -7.11 21.72 31.47
CA ASP A 357 -7.91 21.68 30.26
C ASP A 357 -8.26 20.25 29.81
N PHE A 358 -9.44 20.09 29.22
CA PHE A 358 -9.77 18.92 28.43
C PHE A 358 -9.16 19.08 27.02
N VAL A 359 -8.34 18.12 26.62
CA VAL A 359 -7.64 18.16 25.32
C VAL A 359 -8.07 17.02 24.42
N VAL A 360 -8.02 17.27 23.13
CA VAL A 360 -8.44 16.34 22.08
C VAL A 360 -7.42 16.27 20.97
N ALA A 361 -7.30 15.10 20.34
CA ALA A 361 -6.49 14.90 19.16
C ALA A 361 -7.13 13.93 18.17
N TYR A 362 -6.79 14.08 16.91
CA TYR A 362 -6.89 13.02 15.91
C TYR A 362 -5.57 12.25 15.88
N VAL A 363 -5.64 10.95 15.77
CA VAL A 363 -4.47 10.08 15.80
C VAL A 363 -4.32 9.34 14.49
N GLU A 364 -3.12 9.38 13.93
CA GLU A 364 -2.66 8.59 12.80
C GLU A 364 -1.53 7.69 13.24
N ALA A 365 -1.56 6.42 12.84
CA ALA A 365 -0.53 5.43 13.13
C ALA A 365 -0.13 4.70 11.85
N SER A 366 1.17 4.70 11.52
CA SER A 366 1.71 4.07 10.31
C SER A 366 2.84 3.10 10.65
N ALA A 367 2.67 1.84 10.22
CA ALA A 367 3.64 0.76 10.28
C ALA A 367 3.80 0.09 8.90
N GLU A 368 3.74 0.87 7.82
CA GLU A 368 3.93 0.36 6.44
C GLU A 368 5.34 -0.24 6.23
N LEU A 369 5.48 -1.05 5.16
CA LEU A 369 6.71 -1.73 4.78
C LEU A 369 7.56 -0.88 3.85
#